data_a267df48562dba28bf2ac8db538d5a1f
#
_entry.id   a267df48562dba28bf2ac8db538d5a1f
#
_cell.length_a   1.000
_cell.length_b   1.000
_cell.length_c   1.000
_cell.angle_alpha   90.00
_cell.angle_beta   90.00
_cell.angle_gamma   90.00
#
_symmetry.space_group_name_H-M   'P 1'
#
loop_
_entity.id
_entity.type
_entity.pdbx_description
1 polymer ?
#
loop_
_entity_poly.entity_id
_entity_poly.type
_entity_poly.pdbx_seq_one_letter_code
_entity_poly.pdbx_strand_id
1 'polypeptide(L)'
;MRKLIIVLCITAITQGAPAAGLNSLILEQIQKMPTGGKYSVSHFAKIKLESAAHFESGKFFVIPTAPYPSFCSGATYIVFIKTIEALRDTGQLQLDFATLNQLMIRDQRDGEGIWGRWNANGPGTGRLFHELGLGRNFTDFAQAQSGDFMKIFWNQNVGRSEHGHSVIFLGTVNHPDGEYVRFWSSNIPGGYGEKEVPRSKIAYAIFSRLETPANLSRIHDVPVVDGYLSSLLRKSSNFAEATKKCGI
;
A
#
# COMPACT_ATOMS: atom_id res chain seq x y z
N MET A 1 -24.16 -21.38 60.91
CA MET A 1 -24.62 -20.93 59.58
C MET A 1 -23.53 -20.02 58.96
N ARG A 2 -22.75 -20.58 58.00
CA ARG A 2 -21.68 -19.79 57.29
C ARG A 2 -22.33 -19.17 56.06
N LYS A 3 -22.31 -17.82 56.01
CA LYS A 3 -22.76 -17.08 54.83
C LYS A 3 -21.69 -17.15 53.73
N LEU A 4 -22.06 -17.73 52.60
CA LEU A 4 -21.23 -17.78 51.38
C LEU A 4 -21.41 -16.42 50.69
N ILE A 5 -20.32 -15.66 50.56
CA ILE A 5 -20.30 -14.42 49.80
C ILE A 5 -19.81 -14.80 48.40
N ILE A 6 -20.66 -14.76 47.38
CA ILE A 6 -20.30 -14.92 45.98
C ILE A 6 -19.87 -13.53 45.46
N VAL A 7 -18.58 -13.39 45.19
CA VAL A 7 -18.04 -12.20 44.51
C VAL A 7 -18.21 -12.41 43.00
N LEU A 8 -19.12 -11.68 42.41
CA LEU A 8 -19.32 -11.67 40.94
C LEU A 8 -18.26 -10.74 40.33
N CYS A 9 -17.21 -11.33 39.74
CA CYS A 9 -16.27 -10.57 38.90
C CYS A 9 -16.94 -10.24 37.56
N ILE A 10 -17.40 -9.00 37.43
CA ILE A 10 -17.82 -8.44 36.13
C ILE A 10 -16.58 -8.05 35.36
N THR A 11 -16.15 -8.90 34.42
CA THR A 11 -15.17 -8.52 33.41
C THR A 11 -15.82 -7.52 32.45
N ALA A 12 -15.51 -6.24 32.61
CA ALA A 12 -15.87 -5.22 31.64
C ALA A 12 -15.10 -5.51 30.33
N ILE A 13 -15.82 -6.00 29.31
CA ILE A 13 -15.32 -6.03 27.93
C ILE A 13 -15.32 -4.57 27.48
N THR A 14 -14.15 -3.94 27.51
CA THR A 14 -13.93 -2.66 26.85
C THR A 14 -14.06 -2.90 25.36
N GLN A 15 -15.24 -2.61 24.79
CA GLN A 15 -15.36 -2.44 23.36
C GLN A 15 -14.43 -1.26 22.99
N GLY A 16 -13.28 -1.59 22.39
CA GLY A 16 -12.42 -0.57 21.82
C GLY A 16 -13.23 0.29 20.87
N ALA A 17 -13.13 1.62 21.01
CA ALA A 17 -13.68 2.54 20.03
C ALA A 17 -13.22 2.09 18.63
N PRO A 18 -14.07 2.21 17.58
CA PRO A 18 -13.65 1.89 16.22
C PRO A 18 -12.39 2.70 15.94
N ALA A 19 -11.30 2.01 15.63
CA ALA A 19 -10.01 2.64 15.35
C ALA A 19 -10.26 3.71 14.28
N ALA A 20 -9.99 4.96 14.60
CA ALA A 20 -9.89 6.02 13.60
C ALA A 20 -8.96 5.46 12.53
N GLY A 21 -9.51 5.26 11.32
CA GLY A 21 -8.95 4.31 10.37
C GLY A 21 -7.49 4.63 10.05
N LEU A 22 -6.69 3.62 9.78
CA LEU A 22 -5.27 3.74 9.40
C LEU A 22 -5.07 4.71 8.22
N ASN A 23 -6.13 5.03 7.50
CA ASN A 23 -6.15 6.03 6.44
C ASN A 23 -5.70 7.42 6.93
N SER A 24 -6.11 7.86 8.11
CA SER A 24 -5.65 9.14 8.67
C SER A 24 -4.13 9.13 8.88
N LEU A 25 -3.59 8.03 9.40
CA LEU A 25 -2.16 7.88 9.58
C LEU A 25 -1.40 7.84 8.24
N ILE A 26 -1.97 7.19 7.21
CA ILE A 26 -1.41 7.20 5.85
C ILE A 26 -1.34 8.63 5.31
N LEU A 27 -2.40 9.43 5.49
CA LEU A 27 -2.42 10.83 5.08
C LEU A 27 -1.37 11.68 5.83
N GLU A 28 -1.16 11.42 7.12
CA GLU A 28 -0.08 12.06 7.88
C GLU A 28 1.31 11.69 7.33
N GLN A 29 1.51 10.43 6.88
CA GLN A 29 2.79 10.06 6.29
C GLN A 29 3.00 10.72 4.91
N ILE A 30 1.95 10.94 4.13
CA ILE A 30 2.04 11.73 2.88
C ILE A 30 2.60 13.12 3.16
N GLN A 31 2.17 13.78 4.23
CA GLN A 31 2.64 15.12 4.59
C GLN A 31 4.14 15.18 4.93
N LYS A 32 4.74 14.03 5.30
CA LYS A 32 6.18 13.90 5.58
C LYS A 32 7.01 13.59 4.33
N MET A 33 6.35 13.30 3.21
CA MET A 33 7.02 13.02 1.95
C MET A 33 7.54 14.31 1.31
N PRO A 34 8.61 14.23 0.49
CA PRO A 34 9.05 15.39 -0.28
C PRO A 34 8.00 15.82 -1.31
N THR A 35 8.14 17.01 -1.83
CA THR A 35 7.34 17.54 -2.94
C THR A 35 8.19 17.71 -4.18
N GLY A 36 7.59 17.57 -5.36
CA GLY A 36 8.30 17.74 -6.63
C GLY A 36 9.30 16.63 -6.91
N GLY A 37 10.43 16.99 -7.47
CA GLY A 37 11.41 16.01 -7.90
C GLY A 37 11.06 15.36 -9.22
N LYS A 38 11.72 14.75 -10.00
CA LYS A 38 11.34 14.17 -11.29
C LYS A 38 10.79 12.76 -11.09
N TYR A 39 9.85 12.35 -11.90
CA TYR A 39 9.51 10.95 -12.06
C TYR A 39 10.66 10.22 -12.79
N SER A 40 11.11 9.12 -12.23
CA SER A 40 12.16 8.31 -12.85
C SER A 40 12.09 6.85 -12.38
N VAL A 41 12.19 5.93 -13.34
CA VAL A 41 12.36 4.48 -13.12
C VAL A 41 13.79 4.02 -13.38
N SER A 42 14.74 4.96 -13.45
CA SER A 42 16.15 4.66 -13.71
C SER A 42 16.77 3.81 -12.59
N HIS A 43 17.89 3.17 -12.90
CA HIS A 43 18.67 2.44 -11.90
C HIS A 43 19.07 3.34 -10.72
N PHE A 44 19.41 4.60 -10.96
CA PHE A 44 19.70 5.57 -9.90
C PHE A 44 18.49 5.79 -8.97
N ALA A 45 17.26 5.93 -9.51
CA ALA A 45 16.06 6.06 -8.71
C ALA A 45 15.78 4.81 -7.86
N LYS A 46 16.09 3.61 -8.38
CA LYS A 46 15.99 2.35 -7.63
C LYS A 46 16.97 2.31 -6.46
N ILE A 47 18.26 2.63 -6.68
CA ILE A 47 19.25 2.73 -5.59
C ILE A 47 18.81 3.72 -4.50
N LYS A 48 18.27 4.88 -4.92
CA LYS A 48 17.73 5.87 -3.98
C LYS A 48 16.56 5.31 -3.18
N LEU A 49 15.69 4.54 -3.82
CA LEU A 49 14.57 3.89 -3.15
C LEU A 49 15.05 2.81 -2.16
N GLU A 50 16.04 2.00 -2.52
CA GLU A 50 16.64 0.99 -1.65
C GLU A 50 17.25 1.60 -0.38
N SER A 51 17.83 2.80 -0.49
CA SER A 51 18.40 3.50 0.65
C SER A 51 17.37 4.13 1.58
N ALA A 52 16.07 4.11 1.23
CA ALA A 52 15.01 4.74 2.01
C ALA A 52 14.64 3.97 3.28
N ALA A 53 14.90 2.67 3.34
CA ALA A 53 14.63 1.84 4.50
C ALA A 53 15.91 1.15 4.97
N HIS A 54 16.18 1.20 6.27
CA HIS A 54 17.38 0.58 6.85
C HIS A 54 17.17 0.22 8.32
N PHE A 55 18.12 -0.57 8.85
CA PHE A 55 18.21 -0.84 10.28
C PHE A 55 19.40 -0.07 10.85
N GLU A 56 19.17 0.57 11.98
CA GLU A 56 20.22 1.19 12.79
C GLU A 56 20.00 0.80 14.25
N SER A 57 21.03 0.25 14.91
CA SER A 57 20.96 -0.22 16.31
C SER A 57 19.75 -1.11 16.60
N GLY A 58 19.38 -1.98 15.66
CA GLY A 58 18.25 -2.92 15.77
C GLY A 58 16.86 -2.30 15.55
N LYS A 59 16.77 -1.00 15.25
CA LYS A 59 15.52 -0.33 14.91
C LYS A 59 15.38 -0.18 13.39
N PHE A 60 14.16 -0.31 12.91
CA PHE A 60 13.80 -0.08 11.52
C PHE A 60 13.48 1.40 11.30
N PHE A 61 14.13 2.02 10.34
CA PHE A 61 13.96 3.42 9.97
C PHE A 61 13.57 3.57 8.51
N VAL A 62 12.72 4.57 8.25
CA VAL A 62 12.30 4.96 6.90
C VAL A 62 12.60 6.44 6.68
N ILE A 63 13.42 6.74 5.67
CA ILE A 63 13.80 8.10 5.26
C ILE A 63 12.97 8.51 4.05
N PRO A 64 11.88 9.27 4.20
CA PRO A 64 10.96 9.59 3.11
C PRO A 64 11.58 10.46 2.01
N THR A 65 12.66 11.18 2.32
CA THR A 65 13.38 12.06 1.40
C THR A 65 14.48 11.37 0.59
N ALA A 66 14.86 10.12 0.95
CA ALA A 66 15.92 9.40 0.25
C ALA A 66 15.55 9.05 -1.21
N PRO A 67 14.34 8.58 -1.55
CA PRO A 67 13.98 8.20 -2.91
C PRO A 67 13.66 9.43 -3.77
N TYR A 68 14.68 10.16 -4.19
CA TYR A 68 14.55 11.36 -4.98
C TYR A 68 15.60 11.37 -6.12
N PRO A 69 15.23 11.21 -7.40
CA PRO A 69 13.88 11.08 -7.97
C PRO A 69 13.20 9.75 -7.61
N SER A 70 11.88 9.63 -7.89
CA SER A 70 11.08 8.46 -7.55
C SER A 70 10.11 8.07 -8.66
N PHE A 71 9.41 6.95 -8.45
CA PHE A 71 8.33 6.46 -9.31
C PHE A 71 7.13 6.02 -8.47
N CYS A 72 5.99 5.81 -9.11
CA CYS A 72 4.70 5.70 -8.43
C CYS A 72 4.63 4.60 -7.36
N SER A 73 5.04 3.37 -7.68
CA SER A 73 5.02 2.26 -6.71
C SER A 73 6.02 2.47 -5.58
N GLY A 74 7.19 3.05 -5.87
CA GLY A 74 8.17 3.44 -4.85
C GLY A 74 7.60 4.48 -3.88
N ALA A 75 6.96 5.53 -4.42
CA ALA A 75 6.36 6.58 -3.60
C ALA A 75 5.29 6.02 -2.63
N THR A 76 4.35 5.23 -3.14
CA THR A 76 3.28 4.64 -2.33
C THR A 76 3.82 3.62 -1.34
N TYR A 77 4.86 2.86 -1.71
CA TYR A 77 5.51 1.92 -0.81
C TYR A 77 6.21 2.61 0.38
N ILE A 78 6.91 3.73 0.14
CA ILE A 78 7.51 4.50 1.23
C ILE A 78 6.45 4.98 2.22
N VAL A 79 5.31 5.49 1.74
CA VAL A 79 4.20 5.86 2.63
C VAL A 79 3.69 4.64 3.41
N PHE A 80 3.56 3.47 2.78
CA PHE A 80 3.16 2.23 3.44
C PHE A 80 4.13 1.85 4.57
N ILE A 81 5.43 1.71 4.29
CA ILE A 81 6.40 1.30 5.32
C ILE A 81 6.63 2.38 6.39
N LYS A 82 6.45 3.66 6.04
CA LYS A 82 6.45 4.77 7.01
C LYS A 82 5.24 4.70 7.95
N THR A 83 4.10 4.25 7.45
CA THR A 83 2.92 3.97 8.27
C THR A 83 3.19 2.82 9.26
N ILE A 84 3.86 1.75 8.79
CA ILE A 84 4.26 0.63 9.65
C ILE A 84 5.26 1.08 10.73
N GLU A 85 6.26 1.88 10.37
CA GLU A 85 7.21 2.47 11.33
C GLU A 85 6.46 3.28 12.39
N ALA A 86 5.56 4.18 12.00
CA ALA A 86 4.80 5.03 12.93
C ALA A 86 3.94 4.22 13.91
N LEU A 87 3.28 3.15 13.44
CA LEU A 87 2.52 2.24 14.30
C LEU A 87 3.41 1.51 15.32
N ARG A 88 4.63 1.14 14.92
CA ARG A 88 5.61 0.53 15.84
C ARG A 88 6.11 1.51 16.88
N ASP A 89 6.48 2.71 16.46
CA ASP A 89 7.02 3.76 17.33
C ASP A 89 6.01 4.17 18.41
N THR A 90 4.71 4.07 18.10
CA THR A 90 3.63 4.32 19.06
C THR A 90 3.22 3.08 19.86
N GLY A 91 3.85 1.93 19.64
CA GLY A 91 3.53 0.66 20.31
C GLY A 91 2.23 -0.01 19.84
N GLN A 92 1.57 0.52 18.81
CA GLN A 92 0.32 -0.02 18.26
C GLN A 92 0.55 -1.26 17.37
N LEU A 93 1.78 -1.50 16.94
CA LEU A 93 2.16 -2.63 16.11
C LEU A 93 3.46 -3.24 16.62
N GLN A 94 3.45 -4.57 16.79
CA GLN A 94 4.67 -5.33 17.08
C GLN A 94 4.93 -6.29 15.92
N LEU A 95 6.12 -6.19 15.33
CA LEU A 95 6.63 -7.08 14.30
C LEU A 95 8.05 -7.51 14.69
N ASP A 96 8.36 -8.77 14.46
CA ASP A 96 9.71 -9.28 14.69
C ASP A 96 10.70 -8.76 13.63
N PHE A 97 11.98 -8.96 13.90
CA PHE A 97 13.05 -8.52 13.01
C PHE A 97 12.96 -9.19 11.64
N ALA A 98 12.58 -10.48 11.58
CA ALA A 98 12.48 -11.21 10.33
C ALA A 98 11.41 -10.60 9.42
N THR A 99 10.22 -10.30 9.95
CA THR A 99 9.14 -9.63 9.25
C THR A 99 9.54 -8.22 8.79
N LEU A 100 10.16 -7.42 9.67
CA LEU A 100 10.63 -6.08 9.31
C LEU A 100 11.68 -6.11 8.21
N ASN A 101 12.56 -7.12 8.22
CA ASN A 101 13.56 -7.29 7.16
C ASN A 101 12.92 -7.60 5.80
N GLN A 102 11.71 -8.15 5.75
CA GLN A 102 10.94 -8.34 4.51
C GLN A 102 10.38 -7.02 3.94
N LEU A 103 10.30 -5.95 4.75
CA LEU A 103 9.91 -4.61 4.27
C LEU A 103 11.05 -3.89 3.54
N MET A 104 12.28 -4.37 3.66
CA MET A 104 13.42 -3.77 2.98
C MET A 104 13.28 -3.87 1.47
N ILE A 105 13.57 -2.76 0.81
CA ILE A 105 13.62 -2.70 -0.65
C ILE A 105 15.01 -3.18 -1.07
N ARG A 106 15.03 -4.16 -1.95
CA ARG A 106 16.24 -4.74 -2.53
C ARG A 106 15.97 -5.04 -4.00
N ASP A 107 16.81 -5.81 -4.65
CA ASP A 107 16.61 -6.25 -6.03
C ASP A 107 15.60 -7.42 -6.15
N GLN A 108 14.47 -7.33 -5.45
CA GLN A 108 13.39 -8.30 -5.58
C GLN A 108 12.72 -8.18 -6.94
N ARG A 109 12.51 -9.34 -7.58
CA ARG A 109 11.75 -9.44 -8.83
C ARG A 109 10.25 -9.29 -8.57
N ASP A 110 9.49 -8.98 -9.62
CA ASP A 110 8.03 -8.95 -9.54
C ASP A 110 7.46 -10.21 -8.89
N GLY A 111 6.66 -10.04 -7.86
CA GLY A 111 6.06 -11.11 -7.06
C GLY A 111 6.93 -11.65 -5.91
N GLU A 112 8.19 -11.23 -5.77
CA GLU A 112 9.10 -11.70 -4.73
C GLU A 112 9.04 -10.84 -3.47
N GLY A 113 8.85 -11.48 -2.31
CA GLY A 113 8.77 -10.78 -1.04
C GLY A 113 7.63 -9.76 -0.97
N ILE A 114 7.72 -8.79 -0.09
CA ILE A 114 6.72 -7.71 0.06
C ILE A 114 6.91 -6.66 -1.05
N TRP A 115 8.14 -6.17 -1.23
CA TRP A 115 8.41 -5.14 -2.21
C TRP A 115 8.15 -5.60 -3.65
N GLY A 116 8.62 -6.78 -4.04
CA GLY A 116 8.40 -7.30 -5.39
C GLY A 116 6.93 -7.55 -5.71
N ARG A 117 6.10 -7.92 -4.72
CA ARG A 117 4.64 -7.96 -4.88
C ARG A 117 4.06 -6.57 -5.07
N TRP A 118 4.44 -5.63 -4.22
CA TRP A 118 3.95 -4.24 -4.29
C TRP A 118 4.24 -3.58 -5.63
N ASN A 119 5.46 -3.76 -6.13
CA ASN A 119 5.94 -3.12 -7.34
C ASN A 119 5.53 -3.84 -8.64
N ALA A 120 5.00 -5.06 -8.55
CA ALA A 120 4.68 -5.88 -9.71
C ALA A 120 3.68 -5.21 -10.65
N ASN A 121 3.81 -5.53 -11.95
CA ASN A 121 2.76 -5.26 -12.93
C ASN A 121 1.43 -5.91 -12.50
N GLY A 122 0.33 -5.42 -13.02
CA GLY A 122 -0.99 -5.88 -12.64
C GLY A 122 -1.41 -5.36 -11.26
N PRO A 123 -2.16 -6.15 -10.49
CA PRO A 123 -2.75 -5.72 -9.22
C PRO A 123 -1.81 -5.93 -8.03
N GLY A 124 -0.50 -5.65 -8.16
CA GLY A 124 0.53 -6.01 -7.18
C GLY A 124 0.15 -5.71 -5.73
N THR A 125 -0.17 -4.45 -5.41
CA THR A 125 -0.60 -4.05 -4.06
C THR A 125 -1.86 -4.80 -3.61
N GLY A 126 -2.90 -4.89 -4.47
CA GLY A 126 -4.14 -5.60 -4.14
C GLY A 126 -3.89 -7.10 -3.90
N ARG A 127 -3.02 -7.72 -4.69
CA ARG A 127 -2.64 -9.11 -4.48
C ARG A 127 -1.92 -9.32 -3.15
N LEU A 128 -0.97 -8.45 -2.80
CA LEU A 128 -0.27 -8.48 -1.50
C LEU A 128 -1.27 -8.37 -0.33
N PHE A 129 -2.20 -7.42 -0.42
CA PHE A 129 -3.22 -7.22 0.61
C PHE A 129 -4.09 -8.47 0.81
N HIS A 130 -4.49 -9.11 -0.28
CA HIS A 130 -5.28 -10.35 -0.22
C HIS A 130 -4.48 -11.52 0.35
N GLU A 131 -3.26 -11.77 -0.14
CA GLU A 131 -2.44 -12.89 0.32
C GLU A 131 -2.14 -12.85 1.82
N LEU A 132 -1.78 -11.67 2.31
CA LEU A 132 -1.44 -11.53 3.72
C LEU A 132 -2.67 -11.21 4.59
N GLY A 133 -3.81 -10.84 4.01
CA GLY A 133 -4.97 -10.36 4.75
C GLY A 133 -4.71 -9.04 5.45
N LEU A 134 -4.02 -8.10 4.77
CA LEU A 134 -3.68 -6.78 5.34
C LEU A 134 -4.90 -5.86 5.48
N GLY A 135 -6.01 -6.24 4.86
CA GLY A 135 -7.25 -5.49 4.84
C GLY A 135 -8.11 -5.94 3.67
N ARG A 136 -8.90 -5.04 3.12
CA ARG A 136 -9.84 -5.36 2.04
C ARG A 136 -9.48 -4.67 0.73
N ASN A 137 -9.78 -5.38 -0.37
CA ASN A 137 -9.73 -4.83 -1.72
C ASN A 137 -11.13 -4.64 -2.27
N PHE A 138 -11.30 -3.65 -3.13
CA PHE A 138 -12.57 -3.37 -3.82
C PHE A 138 -12.33 -2.52 -5.06
N THR A 139 -13.37 -2.38 -5.92
CA THR A 139 -13.29 -1.61 -7.18
C THR A 139 -14.25 -0.43 -7.23
N ASP A 140 -15.20 -0.39 -6.31
CA ASP A 140 -16.23 0.64 -6.26
C ASP A 140 -15.69 1.95 -5.66
N PHE A 141 -15.71 3.02 -6.46
CA PHE A 141 -15.31 4.36 -6.04
C PHE A 141 -16.18 4.94 -4.92
N ALA A 142 -17.44 4.50 -4.80
CA ALA A 142 -18.33 4.95 -3.72
C ALA A 142 -17.88 4.45 -2.33
N GLN A 143 -17.11 3.37 -2.28
CA GLN A 143 -16.55 2.83 -1.04
C GLN A 143 -15.18 3.43 -0.70
N ALA A 144 -14.55 4.12 -1.67
CA ALA A 144 -13.20 4.65 -1.50
C ALA A 144 -13.16 5.80 -0.49
N GLN A 145 -12.12 5.80 0.33
CA GLN A 145 -11.85 6.83 1.32
C GLN A 145 -10.46 7.40 1.11
N SER A 146 -10.30 8.68 1.40
CA SER A 146 -8.99 9.31 1.40
C SER A 146 -8.00 8.50 2.24
N GLY A 147 -6.82 8.19 1.69
CA GLY A 147 -5.82 7.31 2.30
C GLY A 147 -5.84 5.86 1.82
N ASP A 148 -6.82 5.42 1.04
CA ASP A 148 -6.77 4.10 0.41
C ASP A 148 -5.66 4.03 -0.64
N PHE A 149 -4.89 2.95 -0.65
CA PHE A 149 -4.00 2.66 -1.77
C PHE A 149 -4.83 2.31 -2.99
N MET A 150 -4.41 2.77 -4.17
CA MET A 150 -5.16 2.57 -5.39
C MET A 150 -4.22 2.22 -6.54
N LYS A 151 -4.50 1.15 -7.23
CA LYS A 151 -3.91 0.83 -8.53
C LYS A 151 -4.84 1.31 -9.63
N ILE A 152 -4.36 2.23 -10.45
CA ILE A 152 -5.04 2.71 -11.66
C ILE A 152 -4.54 1.91 -12.86
N PHE A 153 -5.46 1.51 -13.74
CA PHE A 153 -5.19 1.02 -15.08
C PHE A 153 -5.73 2.05 -16.07
N TRP A 154 -4.84 2.66 -16.85
CA TRP A 154 -5.22 3.67 -17.84
C TRP A 154 -5.83 3.06 -19.12
N ASN A 155 -5.56 1.77 -19.36
CA ASN A 155 -6.14 0.98 -20.43
C ASN A 155 -6.69 -0.33 -19.87
N GLN A 156 -7.33 -1.12 -20.74
CA GLN A 156 -7.95 -2.40 -20.35
C GLN A 156 -6.96 -3.56 -20.18
N ASN A 157 -5.66 -3.33 -20.41
CA ASN A 157 -4.65 -4.38 -20.30
C ASN A 157 -4.20 -4.52 -18.85
N VAL A 158 -3.96 -5.76 -18.44
CA VAL A 158 -3.34 -6.12 -17.15
C VAL A 158 -2.10 -6.96 -17.46
N GLY A 159 -0.99 -6.66 -16.82
CA GLY A 159 0.28 -7.33 -17.04
C GLY A 159 1.07 -6.76 -18.21
N ARG A 160 1.43 -7.62 -19.18
CA ARG A 160 2.21 -7.19 -20.35
C ARG A 160 1.49 -6.10 -21.12
N SER A 161 1.87 -4.98 -21.38
CA SER A 161 1.20 -3.86 -22.09
C SER A 161 0.18 -3.09 -21.23
N GLU A 162 0.18 -3.29 -19.91
CA GLU A 162 -0.58 -2.39 -19.06
C GLU A 162 0.09 -1.01 -19.01
N HIS A 163 -0.76 0.00 -18.91
CA HIS A 163 -0.33 1.30 -18.45
C HIS A 163 -0.96 1.48 -17.05
N GLY A 164 -0.15 1.27 -16.03
CA GLY A 164 -0.60 1.30 -14.63
C GLY A 164 -0.01 2.48 -13.86
N HIS A 165 -0.67 2.84 -12.76
CA HIS A 165 -0.18 3.84 -11.82
C HIS A 165 -0.56 3.46 -10.39
N SER A 166 0.40 3.47 -9.48
CA SER A 166 0.16 3.24 -8.06
C SER A 166 0.05 4.58 -7.34
N VAL A 167 -1.06 4.80 -6.65
CA VAL A 167 -1.38 6.09 -6.04
C VAL A 167 -2.02 5.89 -4.66
N ILE A 168 -2.15 6.97 -3.89
CA ILE A 168 -3.00 7.02 -2.70
C ILE A 168 -4.17 7.92 -3.04
N PHE A 169 -5.39 7.38 -2.93
CA PHE A 169 -6.63 8.08 -3.23
C PHE A 169 -6.87 9.20 -2.21
N LEU A 170 -7.27 10.38 -2.68
CA LEU A 170 -7.57 11.54 -1.85
C LEU A 170 -9.04 11.99 -1.94
N GLY A 171 -9.77 11.49 -2.93
CA GLY A 171 -11.17 11.85 -3.11
C GLY A 171 -11.57 12.00 -4.58
N THR A 172 -12.84 12.32 -4.80
CA THR A 172 -13.37 12.76 -6.07
C THR A 172 -13.76 14.23 -6.00
N VAL A 173 -13.63 14.93 -7.10
CA VAL A 173 -13.97 16.36 -7.24
C VAL A 173 -14.82 16.54 -8.49
N ASN A 174 -15.92 17.28 -8.38
CA ASN A 174 -16.75 17.62 -9.51
C ASN A 174 -16.29 18.93 -10.15
N HIS A 175 -15.92 18.86 -11.40
CA HIS A 175 -15.63 20.03 -12.26
C HIS A 175 -16.79 20.25 -13.25
N PRO A 176 -16.88 21.40 -13.91
CA PRO A 176 -17.95 21.65 -14.90
C PRO A 176 -17.99 20.65 -16.07
N ASP A 177 -16.86 20.01 -16.37
CA ASP A 177 -16.67 19.04 -17.45
C ASP A 177 -16.74 17.57 -16.96
N GLY A 178 -17.01 17.34 -15.68
CA GLY A 178 -17.21 15.98 -15.13
C GLY A 178 -16.54 15.72 -13.79
N GLU A 179 -16.62 14.46 -13.40
CA GLU A 179 -15.99 13.97 -12.16
C GLU A 179 -14.50 13.71 -12.38
N TYR A 180 -13.68 14.15 -11.43
CA TYR A 180 -12.24 13.93 -11.37
C TYR A 180 -11.86 13.12 -10.15
N VAL A 181 -10.81 12.32 -10.28
CA VAL A 181 -10.18 11.58 -9.18
C VAL A 181 -8.93 12.33 -8.77
N ARG A 182 -8.86 12.71 -7.49
CA ARG A 182 -7.69 13.31 -6.87
C ARG A 182 -6.91 12.24 -6.11
N PHE A 183 -5.60 12.23 -6.31
CA PHE A 183 -4.69 11.27 -5.68
C PHE A 183 -3.30 11.86 -5.47
N TRP A 184 -2.51 11.21 -4.60
CA TRP A 184 -1.11 11.51 -4.39
C TRP A 184 -0.22 10.36 -4.88
N SER A 185 0.92 10.70 -5.47
CA SER A 185 1.94 9.73 -5.91
C SER A 185 3.22 10.45 -6.34
N SER A 186 4.19 9.71 -6.91
CA SER A 186 5.18 10.28 -7.82
C SER A 186 4.60 10.29 -9.23
N ASN A 187 4.43 11.47 -9.81
CA ASN A 187 3.66 11.72 -11.04
C ASN A 187 4.55 12.21 -12.19
N ILE A 188 4.14 11.93 -13.43
CA ILE A 188 4.77 12.51 -14.62
C ILE A 188 4.01 13.79 -14.97
N PRO A 189 4.72 14.95 -15.17
CA PRO A 189 6.17 15.15 -15.08
C PRO A 189 6.68 15.48 -13.67
N GLY A 190 5.83 15.85 -12.73
CA GLY A 190 6.13 16.61 -11.53
C GLY A 190 6.84 15.87 -10.38
N GLY A 191 6.93 14.54 -10.39
CA GLY A 191 7.41 13.79 -9.23
C GLY A 191 6.37 13.72 -8.10
N TYR A 192 6.80 13.82 -6.84
CA TYR A 192 5.91 13.74 -5.67
C TYR A 192 4.89 14.87 -5.62
N GLY A 193 3.64 14.53 -5.45
CA GLY A 193 2.56 15.49 -5.28
C GLY A 193 1.18 14.95 -5.59
N GLU A 194 0.20 15.81 -5.40
CA GLU A 194 -1.19 15.53 -5.77
C GLU A 194 -1.40 15.73 -7.27
N LYS A 195 -2.38 15.02 -7.80
CA LYS A 195 -2.83 15.16 -9.18
C LYS A 195 -4.31 14.86 -9.26
N GLU A 196 -4.98 15.56 -10.17
CA GLU A 196 -6.36 15.28 -10.56
C GLU A 196 -6.41 14.79 -12.01
N VAL A 197 -7.26 13.80 -12.26
CA VAL A 197 -7.51 13.29 -13.61
C VAL A 197 -9.00 13.03 -13.79
N PRO A 198 -9.55 13.25 -15.01
CA PRO A 198 -10.92 12.89 -15.29
C PRO A 198 -11.18 11.41 -14.95
N ARG A 199 -12.26 11.13 -14.24
CA ARG A 199 -12.68 9.75 -13.90
C ARG A 199 -12.82 8.88 -15.15
N SER A 200 -13.27 9.46 -16.26
CA SER A 200 -13.44 8.80 -17.55
C SER A 200 -12.13 8.31 -18.19
N LYS A 201 -10.97 8.80 -17.77
CA LYS A 201 -9.66 8.32 -18.24
C LYS A 201 -9.18 7.07 -17.52
N ILE A 202 -9.82 6.69 -16.41
CA ILE A 202 -9.48 5.50 -15.64
C ILE A 202 -10.31 4.33 -16.18
N ALA A 203 -9.66 3.39 -16.88
CA ALA A 203 -10.33 2.20 -17.38
C ALA A 203 -10.75 1.30 -16.22
N TYR A 204 -9.84 1.01 -15.30
CA TYR A 204 -10.09 0.20 -14.10
C TYR A 204 -9.31 0.74 -12.90
N ALA A 205 -9.82 0.47 -11.70
CA ALA A 205 -9.13 0.71 -10.45
C ALA A 205 -9.33 -0.43 -9.46
N ILE A 206 -8.29 -0.73 -8.68
CA ILE A 206 -8.37 -1.60 -7.51
C ILE A 206 -7.90 -0.77 -6.32
N PHE A 207 -8.76 -0.67 -5.32
CA PHE A 207 -8.46 -0.05 -4.03
C PHE A 207 -8.03 -1.10 -3.03
N SER A 208 -7.13 -0.74 -2.14
CA SER A 208 -6.65 -1.57 -1.03
C SER A 208 -6.64 -0.72 0.24
N ARG A 209 -7.51 -1.05 1.19
CA ARG A 209 -7.58 -0.38 2.50
C ARG A 209 -6.80 -1.16 3.53
N LEU A 210 -5.85 -0.50 4.18
CA LEU A 210 -5.05 -1.12 5.25
C LEU A 210 -5.86 -1.17 6.55
N GLU A 211 -6.10 -2.38 7.06
CA GLU A 211 -6.90 -2.60 8.27
C GLU A 211 -6.16 -3.45 9.31
N THR A 212 -5.33 -4.38 8.87
CA THR A 212 -4.68 -5.36 9.74
C THR A 212 -3.18 -5.47 9.45
N PRO A 213 -2.38 -4.44 9.75
CA PRO A 213 -0.94 -4.43 9.44
C PRO A 213 -0.14 -5.51 10.19
N ALA A 214 -0.65 -6.02 11.32
CA ALA A 214 -0.03 -7.14 12.05
C ALA A 214 0.10 -8.41 11.19
N ASN A 215 -0.77 -8.58 10.20
CA ASN A 215 -0.71 -9.71 9.28
C ASN A 215 0.48 -9.68 8.32
N LEU A 216 1.33 -8.64 8.37
CA LEU A 216 2.63 -8.66 7.68
C LEU A 216 3.49 -9.85 8.09
N SER A 217 3.38 -10.35 9.33
CA SER A 217 4.06 -11.55 9.80
C SER A 217 3.74 -12.80 8.97
N ARG A 218 2.58 -12.85 8.30
CA ARG A 218 2.17 -13.95 7.41
C ARG A 218 3.00 -14.03 6.12
N ILE A 219 3.91 -13.09 5.88
CA ILE A 219 4.82 -13.18 4.71
C ILE A 219 5.66 -14.47 4.72
N HIS A 220 5.88 -15.04 5.89
CA HIS A 220 6.61 -16.30 6.06
C HIS A 220 5.75 -17.53 5.75
N ASP A 221 4.42 -17.39 5.67
CA ASP A 221 3.47 -18.47 5.40
C ASP A 221 3.11 -18.57 3.90
N VAL A 222 3.49 -17.59 3.10
CA VAL A 222 3.20 -17.58 1.66
C VAL A 222 4.45 -17.91 0.84
N PRO A 223 4.29 -18.37 -0.42
CA PRO A 223 5.43 -18.63 -1.30
C PRO A 223 6.34 -17.40 -1.42
N VAL A 224 7.66 -17.60 -1.46
CA VAL A 224 8.64 -16.52 -1.64
C VAL A 224 8.31 -15.67 -2.86
N VAL A 225 7.86 -16.31 -3.94
CA VAL A 225 7.47 -15.65 -5.20
C VAL A 225 6.02 -15.97 -5.52
N ASP A 226 5.19 -14.93 -5.71
CA ASP A 226 3.85 -15.08 -6.27
C ASP A 226 3.95 -15.38 -7.78
N GLY A 227 3.51 -16.59 -8.17
CA GLY A 227 3.63 -17.06 -9.56
C GLY A 227 2.74 -16.28 -10.54
N TYR A 228 1.61 -15.71 -10.08
CA TYR A 228 0.77 -14.86 -10.93
C TYR A 228 1.48 -13.53 -11.22
N LEU A 229 1.88 -12.79 -10.19
CA LEU A 229 2.54 -11.50 -10.36
C LEU A 229 3.85 -11.61 -11.16
N SER A 230 4.69 -12.60 -10.87
CA SER A 230 5.96 -12.82 -11.58
C SER A 230 5.77 -13.12 -13.07
N SER A 231 4.60 -13.61 -13.48
CA SER A 231 4.30 -13.89 -14.87
C SER A 231 3.91 -12.64 -15.68
N LEU A 232 3.38 -11.58 -15.01
CA LEU A 232 2.72 -10.45 -15.66
C LEU A 232 3.64 -9.52 -16.44
N LEU A 233 4.95 -9.55 -16.21
CA LEU A 233 5.92 -8.88 -17.11
C LEU A 233 5.92 -9.45 -18.53
N ARG A 234 5.56 -10.73 -18.68
CA ARG A 234 5.64 -11.47 -19.96
C ARG A 234 4.27 -11.89 -20.48
N LYS A 235 3.28 -12.02 -19.62
CA LYS A 235 1.93 -12.48 -19.94
C LYS A 235 0.92 -11.36 -19.73
N SER A 236 -0.10 -11.36 -20.57
CA SER A 236 -1.29 -10.55 -20.37
C SER A 236 -2.28 -11.31 -19.49
N SER A 237 -2.99 -10.59 -18.68
CA SER A 237 -4.15 -11.01 -17.90
C SER A 237 -5.31 -10.08 -18.25
N ASN A 238 -6.43 -10.24 -17.57
CA ASN A 238 -7.59 -9.36 -17.69
C ASN A 238 -8.05 -8.88 -16.30
N PHE A 239 -8.93 -7.90 -16.29
CA PHE A 239 -9.37 -7.29 -15.04
C PHE A 239 -10.16 -8.26 -14.14
N ALA A 240 -10.96 -9.16 -14.72
CA ALA A 240 -11.72 -10.16 -13.98
C ALA A 240 -10.79 -11.17 -13.27
N GLU A 241 -9.71 -11.60 -13.94
CA GLU A 241 -8.70 -12.43 -13.28
C GLU A 241 -7.97 -11.65 -12.19
N ALA A 242 -7.58 -10.39 -12.47
CA ALA A 242 -6.90 -9.54 -11.50
C ALA A 242 -7.72 -9.32 -10.23
N THR A 243 -9.00 -9.00 -10.34
CA THR A 243 -9.91 -8.83 -9.19
C THR A 243 -10.07 -10.13 -8.42
N LYS A 244 -10.31 -11.26 -9.10
CA LYS A 244 -10.34 -12.58 -8.46
C LYS A 244 -9.07 -12.90 -7.68
N LYS A 245 -7.88 -12.56 -8.22
CA LYS A 245 -6.59 -12.74 -7.53
C LYS A 245 -6.42 -11.81 -6.32
N CYS A 246 -7.19 -10.73 -6.27
CA CYS A 246 -7.24 -9.80 -5.14
C CYS A 246 -8.38 -10.09 -4.15
N GLY A 247 -9.14 -11.18 -4.33
CA GLY A 247 -10.25 -11.54 -3.45
C GLY A 247 -11.51 -10.66 -3.61
N ILE A 248 -11.69 -10.10 -4.82
CA ILE A 248 -12.85 -9.28 -5.20
C ILE A 248 -13.76 -10.09 -6.10
#